data_7a8d2364a1543e42ff06047bb424fce3
#
_entry.id   7a8d2364a1543e42ff06047bb424fce3
#
_cell.length_a   1.000
_cell.length_b   1.000
_cell.length_c   1.000
_cell.angle_alpha   90.00
_cell.angle_beta   90.00
_cell.angle_gamma   90.00
#
_symmetry.space_group_name_H-M   'P 1'
#
loop_
_entity.id
_entity.type
_entity.pdbx_description
1 polymer ?
#
loop_
_entity_poly.entity_id
_entity_poly.type
_entity_poly.pdbx_seq_one_letter_code
_entity_poly.pdbx_strand_id
1 'polypeptide(L)'
;MRLFLQRKDFSMDEPRSVVETYSDVQRVIAEACAKSRRCVDDIEVIGVTKTHGPDVVREAWDAGIRIFGENKVQEAVAKIPESVSQAEWHLIGHLQRNKVRPALELFSVIHSVDSLRLAEQIERVAEETGQRPQILLEINVSGEASKDGMRPEAAPEVIDYIMGCRNITWAGLMTMAPFCPDPEMARPVFAKLRNLRDKWERDYGVGLPRLSMGMSNDYRIAVEEGATWLRLGTVLFGHRPKWRPVADACED
;
A
#
# COMPACT_ATOMS: atom_id res chain seq x y z
N MET A 1 -8.50 15.34 56.86
CA MET A 1 -9.45 15.38 55.75
C MET A 1 -8.66 14.96 54.49
N ARG A 2 -8.66 13.64 54.17
CA ARG A 2 -7.91 13.07 53.04
C ARG A 2 -8.85 13.05 51.84
N LEU A 3 -8.53 13.82 50.78
CA LEU A 3 -9.18 13.70 49.48
C LEU A 3 -8.70 12.41 48.80
N PHE A 4 -9.61 11.46 48.63
CA PHE A 4 -9.43 10.33 47.72
C PHE A 4 -9.65 10.85 46.29
N LEU A 5 -8.56 10.98 45.52
CA LEU A 5 -8.61 11.08 44.08
C LEU A 5 -9.00 9.69 43.52
N GLN A 6 -10.26 9.57 43.10
CA GLN A 6 -10.70 8.42 42.33
C GLN A 6 -9.92 8.40 41.03
N ARG A 7 -9.07 7.39 40.88
CA ARG A 7 -8.57 6.97 39.54
C ARG A 7 -9.78 6.48 38.76
N LYS A 8 -10.12 7.16 37.67
CA LYS A 8 -11.00 6.61 36.65
C LYS A 8 -10.28 5.40 36.05
N ASP A 9 -10.77 4.22 36.39
CA ASP A 9 -10.44 3.01 35.64
C ASP A 9 -10.87 3.23 34.19
N PHE A 10 -9.90 3.35 33.31
CA PHE A 10 -10.11 3.29 31.85
C PHE A 10 -10.57 1.87 31.53
N SER A 11 -11.83 1.68 31.22
CA SER A 11 -12.35 0.42 30.70
C SER A 11 -11.66 0.16 29.36
N MET A 12 -10.94 -0.97 29.26
CA MET A 12 -10.13 -1.38 28.11
C MET A 12 -10.94 -1.97 26.94
N ASP A 13 -12.21 -1.59 26.73
CA ASP A 13 -13.12 -2.29 25.80
C ASP A 13 -13.88 -1.40 24.80
N GLU A 14 -13.60 -0.12 24.69
CA GLU A 14 -14.17 0.66 23.60
C GLU A 14 -13.25 0.62 22.37
N PRO A 15 -13.77 0.27 21.19
CA PRO A 15 -12.97 0.29 19.96
C PRO A 15 -12.50 1.74 19.71
N ARG A 16 -11.19 1.93 19.58
CA ARG A 16 -10.58 3.24 19.31
C ARG A 16 -11.06 3.74 17.93
N SER A 17 -11.35 5.02 17.85
CA SER A 17 -11.74 5.67 16.60
C SER A 17 -10.58 5.70 15.58
N VAL A 18 -10.92 5.77 14.28
CA VAL A 18 -9.90 5.91 13.21
C VAL A 18 -9.09 7.19 13.39
N VAL A 19 -9.68 8.26 13.90
CA VAL A 19 -9.00 9.53 14.20
C VAL A 19 -7.89 9.33 15.23
N GLU A 20 -8.17 8.61 16.32
CA GLU A 20 -7.17 8.35 17.38
C GLU A 20 -6.04 7.44 16.89
N THR A 21 -6.40 6.36 16.18
CA THR A 21 -5.39 5.42 15.66
C THR A 21 -4.52 6.07 14.58
N TYR A 22 -5.09 6.91 13.73
CA TYR A 22 -4.34 7.64 12.71
C TYR A 22 -3.41 8.70 13.33
N SER A 23 -3.86 9.41 14.37
CA SER A 23 -3.01 10.35 15.12
C SER A 23 -1.79 9.65 15.73
N ASP A 24 -1.96 8.46 16.33
CA ASP A 24 -0.85 7.66 16.83
C ASP A 24 0.10 7.21 15.71
N VAL A 25 -0.43 6.79 14.57
CA VAL A 25 0.39 6.44 13.40
C VAL A 25 1.22 7.63 12.93
N GLN A 26 0.62 8.81 12.82
CA GLN A 26 1.33 10.04 12.42
C GLN A 26 2.46 10.40 13.41
N ARG A 27 2.22 10.24 14.71
CA ARG A 27 3.26 10.45 15.73
C ARG A 27 4.43 9.49 15.56
N VAL A 28 4.17 8.20 15.34
CA VAL A 28 5.24 7.21 15.12
C VAL A 28 6.00 7.48 13.82
N ILE A 29 5.32 7.91 12.75
CA ILE A 29 5.96 8.33 11.49
C ILE A 29 6.89 9.52 11.76
N ALA A 30 6.42 10.55 12.49
CA ALA A 30 7.23 11.72 12.80
C ALA A 30 8.48 11.36 13.63
N GLU A 31 8.36 10.47 14.61
CA GLU A 31 9.49 9.96 15.41
C GLU A 31 10.51 9.21 14.53
N ALA A 32 10.03 8.35 13.60
CA ALA A 32 10.89 7.61 12.68
C ALA A 32 11.57 8.53 11.66
N CYS A 33 10.87 9.53 11.15
CA CYS A 33 11.42 10.55 10.25
C CYS A 33 12.51 11.36 10.95
N ALA A 34 12.28 11.81 12.20
CA ALA A 34 13.27 12.54 12.98
C ALA A 34 14.54 11.70 13.19
N LYS A 35 14.41 10.40 13.50
CA LYS A 35 15.52 9.47 13.69
C LYS A 35 16.33 9.27 12.40
N SER A 36 15.67 9.19 11.25
CA SER A 36 16.28 8.94 9.94
C SER A 36 16.59 10.23 9.15
N ARG A 37 16.35 11.41 9.72
CA ARG A 37 16.56 12.73 9.09
C ARG A 37 15.78 12.91 7.79
N ARG A 38 14.54 12.42 7.77
CA ARG A 38 13.61 12.54 6.64
C ARG A 38 12.53 13.58 6.91
N CYS A 39 11.93 14.12 5.86
CA CYS A 39 10.74 14.93 5.98
C CYS A 39 9.50 14.05 6.19
N VAL A 40 8.58 14.48 7.06
CA VAL A 40 7.30 13.78 7.26
C VAL A 40 6.44 13.85 6.00
N ASP A 41 6.54 14.94 5.25
CA ASP A 41 5.79 15.16 4.01
C ASP A 41 6.19 14.20 2.87
N ASP A 42 7.34 13.51 3.00
CA ASP A 42 7.74 12.47 2.05
C ASP A 42 6.95 11.16 2.24
N ILE A 43 6.16 11.05 3.32
CA ILE A 43 5.49 9.82 3.72
C ILE A 43 3.98 9.96 3.53
N GLU A 44 3.41 9.11 2.71
CA GLU A 44 1.98 9.00 2.52
C GLU A 44 1.45 7.66 3.08
N VAL A 45 0.32 7.73 3.77
CA VAL A 45 -0.35 6.57 4.33
C VAL A 45 -1.45 6.11 3.39
N ILE A 46 -1.37 4.86 2.95
CA ILE A 46 -2.41 4.16 2.21
C ILE A 46 -3.27 3.40 3.22
N GLY A 47 -4.51 3.82 3.41
CA GLY A 47 -5.48 3.13 4.26
C GLY A 47 -5.95 1.84 3.57
N VAL A 48 -5.56 0.68 4.10
CA VAL A 48 -5.89 -0.63 3.49
C VAL A 48 -7.25 -1.09 3.99
N THR A 49 -8.28 -0.86 3.19
CA THR A 49 -9.69 -1.08 3.55
C THR A 49 -10.28 -2.41 3.08
N LYS A 50 -9.41 -3.35 2.64
CA LYS A 50 -9.86 -4.70 2.29
C LYS A 50 -10.71 -5.32 3.40
N THR A 51 -11.86 -5.93 3.02
CA THR A 51 -12.86 -6.51 3.93
C THR A 51 -13.63 -5.52 4.81
N HIS A 52 -13.42 -4.22 4.67
CA HIS A 52 -14.21 -3.16 5.30
C HIS A 52 -15.17 -2.52 4.28
N GLY A 53 -16.32 -2.02 4.74
CA GLY A 53 -17.30 -1.35 3.90
C GLY A 53 -16.93 0.11 3.57
N PRO A 54 -17.77 0.78 2.73
CA PRO A 54 -17.58 2.19 2.36
C PRO A 54 -17.62 3.15 3.56
N ASP A 55 -18.27 2.77 4.65
CA ASP A 55 -18.37 3.59 5.86
C ASP A 55 -17.01 3.82 6.51
N VAL A 56 -16.17 2.76 6.56
CA VAL A 56 -14.80 2.87 7.08
C VAL A 56 -13.94 3.79 6.21
N VAL A 57 -14.17 3.80 4.89
CA VAL A 57 -13.49 4.74 3.98
C VAL A 57 -13.87 6.17 4.31
N ARG A 58 -15.16 6.44 4.63
CA ARG A 58 -15.64 7.77 5.04
C ARG A 58 -15.00 8.23 6.35
N GLU A 59 -15.01 7.36 7.38
CA GLU A 59 -14.36 7.65 8.67
C GLU A 59 -12.87 7.95 8.49
N ALA A 60 -12.18 7.18 7.67
CA ALA A 60 -10.75 7.38 7.38
C ALA A 60 -10.50 8.68 6.60
N TRP A 61 -11.37 9.04 5.67
CA TRP A 61 -11.31 10.30 4.95
C TRP A 61 -11.48 11.49 5.90
N ASP A 62 -12.45 11.42 6.81
CA ASP A 62 -12.68 12.46 7.82
C ASP A 62 -11.51 12.57 8.80
N ALA A 63 -10.81 11.47 9.08
CA ALA A 63 -9.56 11.45 9.84
C ALA A 63 -8.35 12.01 9.08
N GLY A 64 -8.47 12.29 7.77
CA GLY A 64 -7.40 12.89 6.97
C GLY A 64 -6.67 11.94 6.01
N ILE A 65 -7.05 10.66 5.93
CA ILE A 65 -6.48 9.72 4.96
C ILE A 65 -7.07 10.03 3.57
N ARG A 66 -6.22 10.09 2.55
CA ARG A 66 -6.61 10.47 1.18
C ARG A 66 -6.41 9.36 0.17
N ILE A 67 -5.52 8.40 0.47
CA ILE A 67 -5.16 7.28 -0.39
C ILE A 67 -5.66 5.99 0.24
N PHE A 68 -6.33 5.15 -0.54
CA PHE A 68 -6.89 3.88 -0.10
C PHE A 68 -6.35 2.72 -0.94
N GLY A 69 -6.15 1.59 -0.29
CA GLY A 69 -5.60 0.39 -0.93
C GLY A 69 -6.54 -0.80 -0.87
N GLU A 70 -6.74 -1.43 -2.03
CA GLU A 70 -7.52 -2.66 -2.15
C GLU A 70 -6.68 -3.83 -2.68
N ASN A 71 -7.02 -5.03 -2.21
CA ASN A 71 -6.34 -6.24 -2.64
C ASN A 71 -7.01 -6.92 -3.86
N LYS A 72 -8.31 -6.72 -4.05
CA LYS A 72 -9.10 -7.43 -5.06
C LYS A 72 -9.93 -6.45 -5.90
N VAL A 73 -9.80 -6.56 -7.22
CA VAL A 73 -10.56 -5.74 -8.16
C VAL A 73 -12.07 -5.92 -7.97
N GLN A 74 -12.54 -7.15 -7.71
CA GLN A 74 -13.96 -7.43 -7.52
C GLN A 74 -14.55 -6.71 -6.30
N GLU A 75 -13.80 -6.64 -5.19
CA GLU A 75 -14.20 -5.91 -3.99
C GLU A 75 -14.26 -4.39 -4.27
N ALA A 76 -13.28 -3.89 -5.00
CA ALA A 76 -13.19 -2.48 -5.37
C ALA A 76 -14.34 -2.03 -6.30
N VAL A 77 -14.74 -2.86 -7.27
CA VAL A 77 -15.88 -2.58 -8.17
C VAL A 77 -17.15 -2.28 -7.40
N ALA A 78 -17.41 -3.02 -6.32
CA ALA A 78 -18.61 -2.80 -5.50
C ALA A 78 -18.45 -1.65 -4.49
N LYS A 79 -17.23 -1.42 -3.98
CA LYS A 79 -16.97 -0.48 -2.89
C LYS A 79 -16.74 0.96 -3.36
N ILE A 80 -15.92 1.14 -4.39
CA ILE A 80 -15.45 2.47 -4.82
C ILE A 80 -16.61 3.40 -5.20
N PRO A 81 -17.62 2.96 -5.98
CA PRO A 81 -18.75 3.82 -6.34
C PRO A 81 -19.56 4.33 -5.14
N GLU A 82 -19.57 3.59 -4.03
CA GLU A 82 -20.29 3.95 -2.80
C GLU A 82 -19.41 4.72 -1.79
N SER A 83 -18.14 4.91 -2.12
CA SER A 83 -17.15 5.56 -1.28
C SER A 83 -17.00 7.05 -1.61
N VAL A 84 -16.00 7.71 -0.98
CA VAL A 84 -15.68 9.12 -1.21
C VAL A 84 -15.11 9.31 -2.62
N SER A 85 -15.76 10.12 -3.44
CA SER A 85 -15.40 10.29 -4.86
C SER A 85 -14.03 10.94 -5.11
N GLN A 86 -13.51 11.70 -4.13
CA GLN A 86 -12.20 12.36 -4.21
C GLN A 86 -11.05 11.45 -3.71
N ALA A 87 -11.37 10.26 -3.20
CA ALA A 87 -10.37 9.33 -2.69
C ALA A 87 -9.50 8.79 -3.84
N GLU A 88 -8.20 8.74 -3.62
CA GLU A 88 -7.27 8.07 -4.52
C GLU A 88 -7.21 6.58 -4.20
N TRP A 89 -7.30 5.73 -5.23
CA TRP A 89 -7.36 4.29 -5.06
C TRP A 89 -6.17 3.59 -5.69
N HIS A 90 -5.51 2.76 -4.90
CA HIS A 90 -4.37 1.95 -5.31
C HIS A 90 -4.71 0.45 -5.25
N LEU A 91 -4.36 -0.30 -6.27
CA LEU A 91 -4.37 -1.75 -6.21
C LEU A 91 -3.04 -2.23 -5.60
N ILE A 92 -3.13 -2.87 -4.43
CA ILE A 92 -1.96 -3.33 -3.68
C ILE A 92 -1.86 -4.85 -3.59
N GLY A 93 -2.85 -5.59 -4.08
CA GLY A 93 -2.84 -7.05 -4.15
C GLY A 93 -2.55 -7.54 -5.57
N HIS A 94 -2.32 -8.86 -5.71
CA HIS A 94 -2.01 -9.49 -7.00
C HIS A 94 -3.05 -9.19 -8.08
N LEU A 95 -2.60 -8.75 -9.25
CA LEU A 95 -3.44 -8.42 -10.39
C LEU A 95 -3.39 -9.53 -11.44
N GLN A 96 -4.51 -10.22 -11.61
CA GLN A 96 -4.68 -11.16 -12.72
C GLN A 96 -4.83 -10.41 -14.06
N ARG A 97 -4.21 -10.90 -15.12
CA ARG A 97 -4.21 -10.25 -16.45
C ARG A 97 -5.62 -10.00 -17.00
N ASN A 98 -6.58 -10.90 -16.77
CA ASN A 98 -7.98 -10.75 -17.20
C ASN A 98 -8.76 -9.68 -16.40
N LYS A 99 -8.18 -9.15 -15.31
CA LYS A 99 -8.75 -8.10 -14.49
C LYS A 99 -8.09 -6.73 -14.71
N VAL A 100 -7.14 -6.61 -15.62
CA VAL A 100 -6.44 -5.34 -15.89
C VAL A 100 -7.41 -4.25 -16.32
N ARG A 101 -8.33 -4.52 -17.27
CA ARG A 101 -9.27 -3.50 -17.74
C ARG A 101 -10.13 -2.91 -16.62
N PRO A 102 -10.89 -3.69 -15.83
CA PRO A 102 -11.64 -3.11 -14.72
C PRO A 102 -10.74 -2.54 -13.61
N ALA A 103 -9.49 -2.99 -13.48
CA ALA A 103 -8.55 -2.39 -12.55
C ALA A 103 -8.16 -0.97 -12.96
N LEU A 104 -7.86 -0.72 -14.24
CA LEU A 104 -7.48 0.61 -14.72
C LEU A 104 -8.63 1.62 -14.68
N GLU A 105 -9.88 1.17 -14.66
CA GLU A 105 -11.04 2.05 -14.48
C GLU A 105 -11.19 2.57 -13.04
N LEU A 106 -10.57 1.88 -12.06
CA LEU A 106 -10.77 2.13 -10.64
C LEU A 106 -9.53 2.65 -9.92
N PHE A 107 -8.34 2.24 -10.37
CA PHE A 107 -7.09 2.50 -9.67
C PHE A 107 -6.15 3.38 -10.48
N SER A 108 -5.65 4.44 -9.86
CA SER A 108 -4.61 5.30 -10.42
C SER A 108 -3.22 4.67 -10.36
N VAL A 109 -3.00 3.75 -9.41
CA VAL A 109 -1.71 3.12 -9.16
C VAL A 109 -1.86 1.61 -8.96
N ILE A 110 -1.00 0.84 -9.62
CA ILE A 110 -0.87 -0.62 -9.46
C ILE A 110 0.47 -0.94 -8.82
N HIS A 111 0.46 -1.49 -7.60
CA HIS A 111 1.69 -1.78 -6.84
C HIS A 111 2.29 -3.16 -7.15
N SER A 112 1.54 -4.04 -7.78
CA SER A 112 1.80 -5.48 -7.87
C SER A 112 2.22 -5.95 -9.26
N VAL A 113 3.02 -5.15 -9.98
CA VAL A 113 3.54 -5.57 -11.28
C VAL A 113 4.75 -6.50 -11.07
N ASP A 114 4.54 -7.78 -11.30
CA ASP A 114 5.47 -8.86 -10.97
C ASP A 114 6.04 -9.62 -12.16
N SER A 115 5.65 -9.24 -13.40
CA SER A 115 6.05 -9.98 -14.60
C SER A 115 5.93 -9.14 -15.87
N LEU A 116 6.75 -9.47 -16.89
CA LEU A 116 6.68 -8.88 -18.22
C LEU A 116 5.27 -8.99 -18.81
N ARG A 117 4.67 -10.19 -18.72
CA ARG A 117 3.32 -10.44 -19.27
C ARG A 117 2.23 -9.58 -18.63
N LEU A 118 2.39 -9.19 -17.38
CA LEU A 118 1.45 -8.28 -16.73
C LEU A 118 1.71 -6.84 -17.17
N ALA A 119 2.96 -6.41 -17.26
CA ALA A 119 3.33 -5.09 -17.77
C ALA A 119 2.85 -4.87 -19.21
N GLU A 120 3.04 -5.86 -20.11
CA GLU A 120 2.51 -5.85 -21.48
C GLU A 120 0.98 -5.70 -21.51
N GLN A 121 0.29 -6.44 -20.66
CA GLN A 121 -1.17 -6.37 -20.59
C GLN A 121 -1.65 -5.01 -20.08
N ILE A 122 -0.97 -4.40 -19.08
CA ILE A 122 -1.32 -3.08 -18.56
C ILE A 122 -1.09 -2.01 -19.65
N GLU A 123 0.07 -2.00 -20.31
CA GLU A 123 0.36 -1.04 -21.40
C GLU A 123 -0.69 -1.13 -22.51
N ARG A 124 -0.99 -2.34 -22.98
CA ARG A 124 -1.98 -2.58 -24.04
C ARG A 124 -3.37 -2.05 -23.66
N VAL A 125 -3.84 -2.37 -22.45
CA VAL A 125 -5.17 -1.91 -22.00
C VAL A 125 -5.17 -0.40 -21.73
N ALA A 126 -4.09 0.15 -21.21
CA ALA A 126 -3.93 1.59 -21.02
C ALA A 126 -4.00 2.35 -22.36
N GLU A 127 -3.35 1.83 -23.41
CA GLU A 127 -3.45 2.38 -24.77
C GLU A 127 -4.90 2.31 -25.29
N GLU A 128 -5.56 1.15 -25.18
CA GLU A 128 -6.94 0.95 -25.64
C GLU A 128 -7.96 1.85 -24.93
N THR A 129 -7.73 2.20 -23.66
CA THR A 129 -8.66 2.98 -22.82
C THR A 129 -8.27 4.45 -22.68
N GLY A 130 -7.09 4.85 -23.16
CA GLY A 130 -6.54 6.18 -23.00
C GLY A 130 -6.12 6.52 -21.57
N GLN A 131 -5.94 5.52 -20.73
CA GLN A 131 -5.55 5.66 -19.32
C GLN A 131 -4.02 5.72 -19.19
N ARG A 132 -3.53 6.30 -18.08
CA ARG A 132 -2.10 6.39 -17.79
C ARG A 132 -1.80 6.05 -16.34
N PRO A 133 -1.93 4.78 -15.95
CA PRO A 133 -1.67 4.38 -14.57
C PRO A 133 -0.20 4.52 -14.21
N GLN A 134 0.05 4.83 -12.94
CA GLN A 134 1.36 4.61 -12.34
C GLN A 134 1.50 3.14 -11.94
N ILE A 135 2.69 2.60 -12.12
CA ILE A 135 2.99 1.23 -11.72
C ILE A 135 4.21 1.18 -10.80
N LEU A 136 4.21 0.25 -9.86
CA LEU A 136 5.40 -0.17 -9.13
C LEU A 136 5.72 -1.61 -9.48
N LEU A 137 7.02 -1.91 -9.57
CA LEU A 137 7.47 -3.29 -9.69
C LEU A 137 7.48 -3.94 -8.31
N GLU A 138 6.77 -5.05 -8.19
CA GLU A 138 6.79 -5.86 -6.97
C GLU A 138 8.01 -6.78 -6.97
N ILE A 139 8.94 -6.53 -6.05
CA ILE A 139 10.21 -7.22 -5.96
C ILE A 139 10.26 -8.12 -4.73
N ASN A 140 10.49 -9.40 -4.95
CA ASN A 140 10.76 -10.38 -3.90
C ASN A 140 12.23 -10.29 -3.47
N VAL A 141 12.52 -9.35 -2.59
CA VAL A 141 13.88 -9.15 -2.06
C VAL A 141 14.24 -10.12 -0.93
N SER A 142 13.26 -10.78 -0.33
CA SER A 142 13.50 -11.80 0.70
C SER A 142 14.07 -13.10 0.14
N GLY A 143 13.73 -13.41 -1.12
CA GLY A 143 14.13 -14.65 -1.79
C GLY A 143 13.27 -15.87 -1.41
N GLU A 144 12.24 -15.70 -0.58
CA GLU A 144 11.32 -16.77 -0.22
C GLU A 144 10.43 -17.14 -1.42
N ALA A 145 10.44 -18.43 -1.81
CA ALA A 145 9.68 -18.91 -2.96
C ALA A 145 8.15 -18.81 -2.78
N SER A 146 7.67 -18.68 -1.54
CA SER A 146 6.25 -18.54 -1.19
C SER A 146 5.74 -17.10 -1.28
N LYS A 147 6.59 -16.12 -1.59
CA LYS A 147 6.22 -14.71 -1.67
C LYS A 147 5.97 -14.29 -3.12
N ASP A 148 4.97 -13.44 -3.29
CA ASP A 148 4.71 -12.76 -4.55
C ASP A 148 5.87 -11.81 -4.92
N GLY A 149 5.87 -11.35 -6.17
CA GLY A 149 6.88 -10.46 -6.71
C GLY A 149 7.98 -11.19 -7.49
N MET A 150 8.55 -10.48 -8.44
CA MET A 150 9.66 -10.99 -9.24
C MET A 150 10.99 -10.97 -8.47
N ARG A 151 11.88 -11.89 -8.77
CA ARG A 151 13.24 -11.84 -8.26
C ARG A 151 13.99 -10.65 -8.88
N PRO A 152 14.91 -10.01 -8.15
CA PRO A 152 15.69 -8.88 -8.68
C PRO A 152 16.38 -9.16 -10.00
N GLU A 153 16.82 -10.41 -10.21
CA GLU A 153 17.54 -10.86 -11.42
C GLU A 153 16.62 -10.93 -12.66
N ALA A 154 15.32 -11.04 -12.48
CA ALA A 154 14.34 -11.06 -13.56
C ALA A 154 13.81 -9.65 -13.92
N ALA A 155 14.05 -8.65 -13.07
CA ALA A 155 13.53 -7.31 -13.27
C ALA A 155 14.08 -6.58 -14.51
N PRO A 156 15.36 -6.72 -14.94
CA PRO A 156 15.90 -5.98 -16.08
C PRO A 156 15.07 -6.14 -17.35
N GLU A 157 14.61 -7.34 -17.69
CA GLU A 157 13.77 -7.58 -18.86
C GLU A 157 12.44 -6.78 -18.80
N VAL A 158 11.84 -6.72 -17.64
CA VAL A 158 10.60 -5.97 -17.40
C VAL A 158 10.85 -4.46 -17.46
N ILE A 159 11.97 -4.00 -16.88
CA ILE A 159 12.35 -2.58 -16.88
C ILE A 159 12.63 -2.12 -18.32
N ASP A 160 13.41 -2.88 -19.10
CA ASP A 160 13.72 -2.55 -20.50
C ASP A 160 12.43 -2.40 -21.33
N TYR A 161 11.44 -3.28 -21.11
CA TYR A 161 10.13 -3.15 -21.74
C TYR A 161 9.40 -1.87 -21.30
N ILE A 162 9.32 -1.61 -19.99
CA ILE A 162 8.61 -0.46 -19.42
C ILE A 162 9.21 0.86 -19.89
N MET A 163 10.54 0.93 -20.06
CA MET A 163 11.23 2.12 -20.57
C MET A 163 10.81 2.48 -22.01
N GLY A 164 10.30 1.54 -22.77
CA GLY A 164 9.73 1.76 -24.11
C GLY A 164 8.23 2.11 -24.11
N CYS A 165 7.53 1.97 -22.99
CA CYS A 165 6.09 2.19 -22.90
C CYS A 165 5.74 3.69 -22.92
N ARG A 166 4.51 4.00 -23.38
CA ARG A 166 4.01 5.39 -23.49
C ARG A 166 2.78 5.66 -22.64
N ASN A 167 2.08 4.62 -22.22
CA ASN A 167 0.79 4.73 -21.54
C ASN A 167 0.86 4.33 -20.07
N ILE A 168 1.99 3.84 -19.58
CA ILE A 168 2.25 3.57 -18.16
C ILE A 168 3.41 4.41 -17.66
N THR A 169 3.41 4.71 -16.36
CA THR A 169 4.50 5.42 -15.69
C THR A 169 5.12 4.54 -14.61
N TRP A 170 6.40 4.21 -14.75
CA TRP A 170 7.11 3.51 -13.68
C TRP A 170 7.47 4.47 -12.56
N ALA A 171 6.74 4.39 -11.44
CA ALA A 171 6.87 5.32 -10.31
C ALA A 171 7.82 4.81 -9.21
N GLY A 172 8.12 3.51 -9.16
CA GLY A 172 8.94 2.98 -8.09
C GLY A 172 8.85 1.48 -7.90
N LEU A 173 9.15 1.05 -6.67
CA LEU A 173 9.20 -0.36 -6.28
C LEU A 173 8.25 -0.66 -5.12
N MET A 174 7.81 -1.91 -5.03
CA MET A 174 7.07 -2.45 -3.90
C MET A 174 7.70 -3.73 -3.38
N THR A 175 7.63 -3.96 -2.08
CA THR A 175 7.92 -5.26 -1.47
C THR A 175 7.07 -5.51 -0.23
N MET A 176 6.96 -6.78 0.14
CA MET A 176 6.42 -7.23 1.43
C MET A 176 7.48 -7.99 2.20
N ALA A 177 7.85 -7.49 3.37
CA ALA A 177 8.72 -8.23 4.28
C ALA A 177 7.99 -9.46 4.84
N PRO A 178 8.70 -10.54 5.16
CA PRO A 178 8.15 -11.65 5.93
C PRO A 178 7.60 -11.16 7.27
N PHE A 179 6.44 -11.70 7.66
CA PHE A 179 5.91 -11.38 8.99
C PHE A 179 6.82 -11.96 10.07
N CYS A 180 7.28 -11.11 10.96
CA CYS A 180 8.04 -11.50 12.13
C CYS A 180 7.51 -10.73 13.35
N PRO A 181 7.38 -11.35 14.56
CA PRO A 181 7.05 -10.63 15.77
C PRO A 181 8.03 -9.48 16.09
N ASP A 182 9.30 -9.65 15.80
CA ASP A 182 10.29 -8.57 15.87
C ASP A 182 10.32 -7.79 14.54
N PRO A 183 9.83 -6.53 14.49
CA PRO A 183 9.79 -5.72 13.29
C PRO A 183 11.18 -5.36 12.74
N GLU A 184 12.24 -5.39 13.56
CA GLU A 184 13.62 -5.13 13.11
C GLU A 184 14.09 -6.15 12.07
N MET A 185 13.52 -7.34 12.05
CA MET A 185 13.81 -8.35 11.03
C MET A 185 13.39 -7.94 9.60
N ALA A 186 12.53 -6.93 9.46
CA ALA A 186 12.16 -6.37 8.15
C ALA A 186 13.21 -5.38 7.61
N ARG A 187 14.07 -4.83 8.47
CA ARG A 187 15.06 -3.79 8.09
C ARG A 187 15.94 -4.18 6.90
N PRO A 188 16.59 -5.36 6.88
CA PRO A 188 17.43 -5.75 5.75
C PRO A 188 16.65 -5.88 4.44
N VAL A 189 15.38 -6.27 4.49
CA VAL A 189 14.50 -6.37 3.31
C VAL A 189 14.22 -4.97 2.74
N PHE A 190 13.87 -4.02 3.59
CA PHE A 190 13.58 -2.65 3.17
C PHE A 190 14.83 -1.92 2.68
N ALA A 191 15.97 -2.07 3.37
CA ALA A 191 17.25 -1.52 2.93
C ALA A 191 17.66 -2.09 1.55
N LYS A 192 17.45 -3.39 1.32
CA LYS A 192 17.75 -4.02 0.02
C LYS A 192 16.86 -3.46 -1.09
N LEU A 193 15.56 -3.23 -0.85
CA LEU A 193 14.67 -2.63 -1.84
C LEU A 193 15.10 -1.19 -2.16
N ARG A 194 15.40 -0.38 -1.15
CA ARG A 194 15.93 0.99 -1.36
C ARG A 194 17.19 0.98 -2.22
N ASN A 195 18.16 0.12 -1.88
CA ASN A 195 19.41 0.02 -2.64
C ASN A 195 19.17 -0.41 -4.10
N LEU A 196 18.18 -1.27 -4.37
CA LEU A 196 17.77 -1.63 -5.73
C LEU A 196 17.18 -0.43 -6.46
N ARG A 197 16.28 0.35 -5.83
CA ARG A 197 15.73 1.57 -6.39
C ARG A 197 16.85 2.55 -6.76
N ASP A 198 17.77 2.84 -5.83
CA ASP A 198 18.88 3.77 -6.04
C ASP A 198 19.82 3.31 -7.15
N LYS A 199 20.02 1.99 -7.27
CA LYS A 199 20.79 1.38 -8.36
C LYS A 199 20.07 1.59 -9.70
N TRP A 200 18.79 1.25 -9.79
CA TRP A 200 18.04 1.33 -11.04
C TRP A 200 17.78 2.77 -11.49
N GLU A 201 17.59 3.71 -10.58
CA GLU A 201 17.57 5.15 -10.94
C GLU A 201 18.85 5.57 -11.67
N ARG A 202 20.01 5.14 -11.19
CA ARG A 202 21.29 5.44 -11.86
C ARG A 202 21.47 4.68 -13.17
N ASP A 203 21.15 3.38 -13.18
CA ASP A 203 21.39 2.52 -14.35
C ASP A 203 20.51 2.89 -15.54
N TYR A 204 19.26 3.31 -15.28
CA TYR A 204 18.27 3.63 -16.31
C TYR A 204 18.05 5.15 -16.50
N GLY A 205 18.64 5.99 -15.69
CA GLY A 205 18.51 7.45 -15.79
C GLY A 205 17.10 7.99 -15.51
N VAL A 206 16.35 7.35 -14.60
CA VAL A 206 14.96 7.67 -14.27
C VAL A 206 14.80 8.03 -12.80
N GLY A 207 13.75 8.78 -12.46
CA GLY A 207 13.37 9.01 -11.07
C GLY A 207 12.33 7.99 -10.62
N LEU A 208 12.58 7.31 -9.51
CA LEU A 208 11.68 6.34 -8.90
C LEU A 208 11.29 6.79 -7.48
N PRO A 209 10.45 7.84 -7.36
CA PRO A 209 10.19 8.48 -6.07
C PRO A 209 9.43 7.59 -5.08
N ARG A 210 8.84 6.50 -5.54
CA ARG A 210 7.93 5.69 -4.71
C ARG A 210 8.58 4.39 -4.25
N LEU A 211 8.65 4.23 -2.91
CA LEU A 211 8.95 2.97 -2.24
C LEU A 211 7.75 2.55 -1.40
N SER A 212 6.97 1.61 -1.93
CA SER A 212 5.82 1.03 -1.24
C SER A 212 6.29 -0.16 -0.41
N MET A 213 6.50 0.07 0.87
CA MET A 213 6.90 -0.95 1.84
C MET A 213 6.49 -0.52 3.25
N GLY A 214 6.33 -1.48 4.15
CA GLY A 214 5.85 -1.25 5.50
C GLY A 214 4.33 -1.45 5.64
N MET A 215 3.98 -2.27 6.62
CA MET A 215 2.63 -2.61 7.04
C MET A 215 2.46 -2.37 8.53
N SER A 216 1.31 -2.68 9.11
CA SER A 216 0.95 -2.37 10.50
C SER A 216 1.98 -2.78 11.55
N ASN A 217 2.79 -3.82 11.30
CA ASN A 217 3.80 -4.29 12.25
C ASN A 217 5.18 -3.63 12.09
N ASP A 218 5.54 -3.22 10.88
CA ASP A 218 6.92 -2.87 10.51
C ASP A 218 7.06 -1.48 9.85
N TYR A 219 5.96 -0.69 9.76
CA TYR A 219 5.96 0.62 9.08
C TYR A 219 6.97 1.62 9.66
N ARG A 220 7.23 1.59 10.98
CA ARG A 220 8.25 2.43 11.59
C ARG A 220 9.62 2.15 10.97
N ILE A 221 9.98 0.87 10.85
CA ILE A 221 11.25 0.45 10.26
C ILE A 221 11.29 0.80 8.77
N ALA A 222 10.16 0.63 8.07
CA ALA A 222 10.04 1.01 6.67
C ALA A 222 10.30 2.51 6.46
N VAL A 223 9.76 3.39 7.33
CA VAL A 223 10.06 4.83 7.29
C VAL A 223 11.55 5.08 7.48
N GLU A 224 12.18 4.49 8.50
CA GLU A 224 13.61 4.63 8.74
C GLU A 224 14.46 4.17 7.54
N GLU A 225 13.98 3.19 6.77
CA GLU A 225 14.65 2.62 5.59
C GLU A 225 14.25 3.26 4.25
N GLY A 226 13.45 4.32 4.26
CA GLY A 226 13.19 5.10 3.04
C GLY A 226 11.83 4.89 2.40
N ALA A 227 10.87 4.21 3.04
CA ALA A 227 9.51 4.09 2.52
C ALA A 227 8.91 5.48 2.23
N THR A 228 8.15 5.60 1.15
CA THR A 228 7.35 6.78 0.85
C THR A 228 5.86 6.48 0.89
N TRP A 229 5.47 5.22 0.67
CA TRP A 229 4.10 4.73 0.80
C TRP A 229 4.03 3.61 1.83
N LEU A 230 3.22 3.83 2.89
CA LEU A 230 2.95 2.85 3.95
C LEU A 230 1.55 2.26 3.75
N ARG A 231 1.42 0.92 3.76
CA ARG A 231 0.14 0.23 3.58
C ARG A 231 -0.40 -0.24 4.93
N LEU A 232 -1.25 0.57 5.52
CA LEU A 232 -1.71 0.38 6.89
C LEU A 232 -3.19 -0.06 6.94
N GLY A 233 -3.46 -1.22 7.50
CA GLY A 233 -4.80 -1.76 7.71
C GLY A 233 -5.11 -1.94 9.18
N THR A 234 -4.66 -3.04 9.79
CA THR A 234 -5.00 -3.45 11.15
C THR A 234 -4.68 -2.39 12.21
N VAL A 235 -3.60 -1.61 12.05
CA VAL A 235 -3.25 -0.54 12.99
C VAL A 235 -4.22 0.64 12.94
N LEU A 236 -4.90 0.86 11.80
CA LEU A 236 -5.88 1.94 11.62
C LEU A 236 -7.29 1.47 11.96
N PHE A 237 -7.70 0.31 11.46
CA PHE A 237 -9.09 -0.13 11.42
C PHE A 237 -9.39 -1.31 12.37
N GLY A 238 -8.39 -1.79 13.12
CA GLY A 238 -8.56 -2.94 14.01
C GLY A 238 -8.67 -4.28 13.27
N HIS A 239 -9.28 -5.26 13.94
CA HIS A 239 -9.51 -6.58 13.37
C HIS A 239 -10.59 -6.55 12.29
N ARG A 240 -10.40 -7.32 11.21
CA ARG A 240 -11.19 -7.31 9.98
C ARG A 240 -12.62 -7.82 10.22
N PRO A 241 -13.67 -7.00 10.02
CA PRO A 241 -15.01 -7.52 9.82
C PRO A 241 -15.07 -8.25 8.46
N LYS A 242 -15.99 -9.20 8.32
CA LYS A 242 -16.25 -9.84 7.03
C LYS A 242 -17.31 -9.02 6.27
N TRP A 243 -16.94 -7.85 5.73
CA TRP A 243 -17.82 -7.16 4.80
C TRP A 243 -17.88 -7.94 3.48
N ARG A 244 -19.10 -8.13 2.96
CA ARG A 244 -19.35 -8.67 1.62
C ARG A 244 -20.24 -7.69 0.86
N PRO A 245 -20.03 -7.49 -0.46
CA PRO A 245 -20.96 -6.75 -1.30
C PRO A 245 -22.37 -7.35 -1.18
N VAL A 246 -23.40 -6.50 -1.25
CA VAL A 246 -24.81 -6.93 -1.15
C VAL A 246 -25.19 -7.94 -2.25
N ALA A 247 -24.53 -7.89 -3.41
CA ALA A 247 -24.73 -8.85 -4.50
C ALA A 247 -24.35 -10.30 -4.16
N ASP A 248 -23.39 -10.51 -3.23
CA ASP A 248 -22.95 -11.86 -2.81
C ASP A 248 -23.78 -12.39 -1.61
N ALA A 249 -24.70 -11.61 -1.08
CA ALA A 249 -25.53 -12.00 0.07
C ALA A 249 -26.75 -12.86 -0.33
N CYS A 250 -26.97 -13.10 -1.61
CA CYS A 250 -28.12 -13.86 -2.13
C CYS A 250 -27.78 -15.28 -2.61
N GLU A 251 -26.56 -15.77 -2.39
CA GLU A 251 -26.11 -17.11 -2.81
C GLU A 251 -25.76 -18.05 -1.63
N ASP A 252 -26.50 -17.98 -0.52
CA ASP A 252 -26.46 -19.00 0.56
C ASP A 252 -27.79 -19.77 0.64
#